data_d71a732765e104c1d4a5781a56529134
#
_entry.id   d71a732765e104c1d4a5781a56529134
#
_cell.length_a   1.000
_cell.length_b   1.000
_cell.length_c   1.000
_cell.angle_alpha   90.00
_cell.angle_beta   90.00
_cell.angle_gamma   90.00
#
_symmetry.space_group_name_H-M   'P 1'
#
loop_
_entity.id
_entity.type
_entity.pdbx_description
1 polymer ?
#
loop_
_entity_poly.entity_id
_entity_poly.type
_entity_poly.pdbx_seq_one_letter_code
_entity_poly.pdbx_strand_id
1 'polypeptide(L)'
;MDHKTVLCFGDSNTHGTVAMISPTEKRRFAKAERWPSVMGRLLGEEWDVIAEGHPGRTSVLDDPVDGSHKNGFRALHAILESHRPIDLTILMLGTNDLKVRFALSAHDISLCIRRLVVEIQNSDTGLNGQAPRVLIAAPTNVIETG
;
A
#
# COMPACT_ATOMS: atom_id res chain seq x y z
N MET A 1 24.87 -12.48 -4.61
CA MET A 1 24.34 -11.94 -3.34
C MET A 1 22.83 -12.06 -3.36
N ASP A 2 22.27 -12.56 -2.31
CA ASP A 2 20.81 -12.62 -2.21
C ASP A 2 20.27 -11.21 -1.93
N HIS A 3 19.58 -10.65 -2.91
CA HIS A 3 18.93 -9.37 -2.75
C HIS A 3 17.80 -9.48 -1.73
N LYS A 4 17.67 -8.48 -0.87
CA LYS A 4 16.56 -8.36 0.06
C LYS A 4 15.39 -7.67 -0.63
N THR A 5 14.18 -8.16 -0.41
CA THR A 5 12.99 -7.63 -1.08
C THR A 5 12.12 -6.83 -0.10
N VAL A 6 11.81 -5.58 -0.48
CA VAL A 6 10.81 -4.76 0.21
C VAL A 6 9.60 -4.57 -0.70
N LEU A 7 8.45 -5.00 -0.24
CA LEU A 7 7.17 -4.75 -0.89
C LEU A 7 6.49 -3.52 -0.28
N CYS A 8 6.25 -2.50 -1.09
CA CYS A 8 5.52 -1.28 -0.69
C CYS A 8 4.07 -1.39 -1.16
N PHE A 9 3.18 -1.82 -0.28
CA PHE A 9 1.76 -1.98 -0.57
C PHE A 9 0.97 -0.77 -0.09
N GLY A 10 0.38 -0.02 -1.03
CA GLY A 10 -0.28 1.24 -0.72
C GLY A 10 -1.26 1.71 -1.78
N ASP A 11 -1.65 2.97 -1.65
CA ASP A 11 -2.61 3.65 -2.51
C ASP A 11 -1.94 4.64 -3.48
N SER A 12 -2.62 5.75 -3.79
CA SER A 12 -2.12 6.81 -4.65
C SER A 12 -0.83 7.46 -4.14
N ASN A 13 -0.62 7.51 -2.82
CA ASN A 13 0.61 8.04 -2.24
C ASN A 13 1.82 7.15 -2.59
N THR A 14 1.64 5.85 -2.61
CA THR A 14 2.68 4.90 -3.02
C THR A 14 2.82 4.84 -4.55
N HIS A 15 1.72 4.95 -5.27
CA HIS A 15 1.73 5.05 -6.74
C HIS A 15 2.48 6.29 -7.23
N GLY A 16 2.42 7.38 -6.48
CA GLY A 16 3.00 8.66 -6.85
C GLY A 16 2.06 9.53 -7.68
N THR A 17 0.76 9.45 -7.40
CA THR A 17 -0.23 10.33 -8.02
C THR A 17 -0.01 11.76 -7.55
N VAL A 18 0.06 12.70 -8.50
CA VAL A 18 0.12 14.12 -8.21
C VAL A 18 -1.26 14.59 -7.75
N ALA A 19 -1.32 15.49 -6.78
CA ALA A 19 -2.58 16.09 -6.33
C ALA A 19 -3.35 16.66 -7.52
N MET A 20 -4.61 16.26 -7.66
CA MET A 20 -5.45 16.65 -8.79
C MET A 20 -5.98 18.07 -8.60
N ILE A 21 -5.88 18.89 -9.64
CA ILE A 21 -6.49 20.22 -9.70
C ILE A 21 -7.93 20.11 -10.24
N SER A 22 -8.22 19.05 -10.99
CA SER A 22 -9.55 18.74 -11.52
C SER A 22 -9.80 17.23 -11.55
N PRO A 23 -11.07 16.77 -11.56
CA PRO A 23 -11.41 15.34 -11.59
C PRO A 23 -10.90 14.57 -12.80
N THR A 24 -10.60 15.28 -13.88
CA THR A 24 -10.16 14.68 -15.16
C THR A 24 -8.63 14.61 -15.28
N GLU A 25 -7.91 15.29 -14.40
CA GLU A 25 -6.46 15.33 -14.45
C GLU A 25 -5.85 14.10 -13.76
N LYS A 26 -5.03 13.35 -14.50
CA LYS A 26 -4.33 12.16 -14.01
C LYS A 26 -2.83 12.29 -14.25
N ARG A 27 -2.15 13.01 -13.35
CA ARG A 27 -0.68 13.12 -13.38
C ARG A 27 -0.06 12.16 -12.38
N ARG A 28 1.13 11.72 -12.70
CA ARG A 28 1.96 10.87 -11.84
C ARG A 28 3.36 11.44 -11.76
N PHE A 29 3.95 11.48 -10.57
CA PHE A 29 5.35 11.86 -10.40
C PHE A 29 6.28 10.96 -11.24
N ALA A 30 7.40 11.51 -11.70
CA ALA A 30 8.44 10.73 -12.33
C ALA A 30 8.90 9.59 -11.41
N LYS A 31 9.30 8.45 -11.99
CA LYS A 31 9.64 7.27 -11.21
C LYS A 31 10.64 7.56 -10.09
N ALA A 32 11.65 8.39 -10.37
CA ALA A 32 12.71 8.70 -9.42
C ALA A 32 12.25 9.57 -8.22
N GLU A 33 11.08 10.22 -8.32
CA GLU A 33 10.53 11.10 -7.27
C GLU A 33 9.56 10.37 -6.34
N ARG A 34 9.09 9.17 -6.71
CA ARG A 34 8.18 8.38 -5.89
C ARG A 34 8.91 7.84 -4.68
N TRP A 35 8.28 7.87 -3.50
CA TRP A 35 8.93 7.47 -2.26
C TRP A 35 9.53 6.06 -2.27
N PRO A 36 8.92 5.02 -2.90
CA PRO A 36 9.56 3.70 -2.96
C PRO A 36 10.88 3.73 -3.74
N SER A 37 10.95 4.52 -4.83
CA SER A 37 12.18 4.67 -5.61
C SER A 37 13.24 5.48 -4.86
N VAL A 38 12.83 6.49 -4.12
CA VAL A 38 13.75 7.26 -3.23
C VAL A 38 14.32 6.35 -2.16
N MET A 39 13.47 5.55 -1.50
CA MET A 39 13.90 4.58 -0.50
C MET A 39 14.88 3.56 -1.10
N GLY A 40 14.58 3.02 -2.28
CA GLY A 40 15.48 2.07 -2.95
C GLY A 40 16.87 2.63 -3.20
N ARG A 41 16.97 3.89 -3.65
CA ARG A 41 18.28 4.56 -3.81
C ARG A 41 19.05 4.73 -2.50
N LEU A 42 18.33 4.98 -1.40
CA LEU A 42 18.94 5.14 -0.08
C LEU A 42 19.36 3.82 0.55
N LEU A 43 18.63 2.74 0.27
CA LEU A 43 18.95 1.39 0.75
C LEU A 43 20.14 0.76 0.01
N GLY A 44 20.36 1.17 -1.25
CA GLY A 44 21.44 0.63 -2.08
C GLY A 44 21.06 -0.63 -2.85
N GLU A 45 22.03 -1.13 -3.60
CA GLU A 45 21.83 -2.21 -4.59
C GLU A 45 21.50 -3.58 -3.99
N GLU A 46 21.68 -3.76 -2.69
CA GLU A 46 21.30 -4.99 -1.99
C GLU A 46 19.78 -5.16 -1.83
N TRP A 47 19.01 -4.11 -2.11
CA TRP A 47 17.58 -4.08 -1.89
C TRP A 47 16.80 -3.93 -3.19
N ASP A 48 15.91 -4.87 -3.41
CA ASP A 48 14.88 -4.77 -4.45
C ASP A 48 13.61 -4.18 -3.83
N VAL A 49 13.23 -2.98 -4.26
CA VAL A 49 12.06 -2.27 -3.75
C VAL A 49 10.94 -2.33 -4.78
N ILE A 50 9.89 -3.06 -4.44
CA ILE A 50 8.73 -3.29 -5.28
C ILE A 50 7.61 -2.36 -4.85
N ALA A 51 7.13 -1.53 -5.78
CA ALA A 51 6.06 -0.57 -5.53
C ALA A 51 4.72 -1.10 -6.05
N GLU A 52 3.85 -1.48 -5.14
CA GLU A 52 2.47 -1.92 -5.39
C GLU A 52 1.48 -0.84 -4.91
N GLY A 53 1.59 0.36 -5.47
CA GLY A 53 0.67 1.47 -5.24
C GLY A 53 -0.47 1.46 -6.24
N HIS A 54 -1.71 1.49 -5.75
CA HIS A 54 -2.90 1.56 -6.59
C HIS A 54 -3.78 2.76 -6.18
N PRO A 55 -4.01 3.73 -7.08
CA PRO A 55 -4.85 4.88 -6.76
C PRO A 55 -6.24 4.46 -6.32
N GLY A 56 -6.72 5.04 -5.22
CA GLY A 56 -8.04 4.73 -4.65
C GLY A 56 -8.11 3.43 -3.83
N ARG A 57 -6.99 2.70 -3.66
CA ARG A 57 -7.00 1.47 -2.87
C ARG A 57 -7.43 1.72 -1.44
N THR A 58 -8.45 1.00 -1.01
CA THR A 58 -8.88 0.88 0.38
C THR A 58 -8.12 -0.22 1.10
N SER A 59 -8.29 -0.31 2.41
CA SER A 59 -7.77 -1.45 3.17
C SER A 59 -8.47 -2.77 2.81
N VAL A 60 -9.73 -2.92 3.20
CA VAL A 60 -10.52 -4.16 3.04
C VAL A 60 -11.92 -3.92 2.48
N LEU A 61 -12.18 -2.75 1.91
CA LEU A 61 -13.51 -2.32 1.51
C LEU A 61 -13.68 -2.39 -0.01
N ASP A 62 -14.75 -3.01 -0.46
CA ASP A 62 -15.20 -2.85 -1.84
C ASP A 62 -15.74 -1.43 -2.01
N ASP A 63 -15.25 -0.71 -2.99
CA ASP A 63 -15.74 0.64 -3.27
C ASP A 63 -16.97 0.55 -4.20
N PRO A 64 -18.16 0.95 -3.73
CA PRO A 64 -19.37 0.86 -4.53
C PRO A 64 -19.41 1.87 -5.68
N VAL A 65 -18.52 2.86 -5.67
CA VAL A 65 -18.44 3.91 -6.70
C VAL A 65 -17.29 3.64 -7.67
N ASP A 66 -16.08 3.41 -7.13
CA ASP A 66 -14.88 3.24 -7.93
C ASP A 66 -14.59 1.78 -8.32
N GLY A 67 -15.28 0.83 -7.72
CA GLY A 67 -15.20 -0.60 -8.04
C GLY A 67 -14.53 -1.46 -6.99
N SER A 68 -14.89 -2.74 -6.96
CA SER A 68 -14.37 -3.73 -5.99
C SER A 68 -12.86 -3.98 -6.14
N HIS A 69 -12.27 -3.68 -7.28
CA HIS A 69 -10.82 -3.77 -7.52
C HIS A 69 -10.01 -2.79 -6.67
N LYS A 70 -10.65 -1.82 -6.02
CA LYS A 70 -10.02 -0.92 -5.06
C LYS A 70 -9.77 -1.58 -3.70
N ASN A 71 -10.40 -2.71 -3.43
CA ASN A 71 -10.23 -3.43 -2.16
C ASN A 71 -8.83 -4.05 -2.08
N GLY A 72 -7.99 -3.51 -1.18
CA GLY A 72 -6.60 -3.97 -1.00
C GLY A 72 -6.52 -5.42 -0.52
N PHE A 73 -7.42 -5.86 0.34
CA PHE A 73 -7.44 -7.24 0.84
C PHE A 73 -7.61 -8.27 -0.28
N ARG A 74 -8.42 -7.96 -1.28
CA ARG A 74 -8.63 -8.86 -2.42
C ARG A 74 -7.37 -9.08 -3.27
N ALA A 75 -6.52 -8.06 -3.37
CA ALA A 75 -5.29 -8.11 -4.16
C ALA A 75 -4.08 -8.63 -3.38
N LEU A 76 -4.08 -8.46 -2.05
CA LEU A 76 -2.91 -8.65 -1.21
C LEU A 76 -2.28 -10.03 -1.35
N HIS A 77 -3.06 -11.09 -1.24
CA HIS A 77 -2.54 -12.46 -1.24
C HIS A 77 -1.81 -12.81 -2.54
N ALA A 78 -2.42 -12.50 -3.68
CA ALA A 78 -1.80 -12.74 -4.98
C ALA A 78 -0.52 -11.91 -5.19
N ILE A 79 -0.49 -10.67 -4.67
CA ILE A 79 0.68 -9.81 -4.74
C ILE A 79 1.81 -10.36 -3.86
N LEU A 80 1.51 -10.79 -2.64
CA LEU A 80 2.50 -11.42 -1.76
C LEU A 80 3.13 -12.65 -2.43
N GLU A 81 2.31 -13.55 -2.97
CA GLU A 81 2.80 -14.76 -3.64
C GLU A 81 3.64 -14.46 -4.89
N SER A 82 3.25 -13.44 -5.66
CA SER A 82 3.95 -13.06 -6.89
C SER A 82 5.36 -12.52 -6.63
N HIS A 83 5.59 -11.93 -5.46
CA HIS A 83 6.85 -11.26 -5.12
C HIS A 83 7.69 -11.99 -4.06
N ARG A 84 7.27 -13.17 -3.63
CA ARG A 84 8.03 -13.96 -2.65
C ARG A 84 9.40 -14.42 -3.20
N PRO A 85 10.45 -14.54 -2.35
CA PRO A 85 10.43 -14.25 -0.92
C PRO A 85 10.55 -12.75 -0.61
N ILE A 86 9.77 -12.29 0.38
CA ILE A 86 9.73 -10.90 0.80
C ILE A 86 10.36 -10.77 2.20
N ASP A 87 11.31 -9.87 2.37
CA ASP A 87 11.92 -9.60 3.69
C ASP A 87 11.05 -8.66 4.52
N LEU A 88 10.46 -7.65 3.88
CA LEU A 88 9.67 -6.61 4.54
C LEU A 88 8.51 -6.18 3.65
N THR A 89 7.31 -6.15 4.20
CA THR A 89 6.16 -5.48 3.61
C THR A 89 5.91 -4.16 4.33
N ILE A 90 5.94 -3.05 3.59
CA ILE A 90 5.52 -1.73 4.10
C ILE A 90 4.08 -1.51 3.65
N LEU A 91 3.20 -1.38 4.64
CA LEU A 91 1.76 -1.20 4.44
C LEU A 91 1.40 0.27 4.72
N MET A 92 1.00 1.01 3.71
CA MET A 92 0.57 2.40 3.82
C MET A 92 -0.80 2.58 3.14
N LEU A 93 -1.85 2.39 3.91
CA LEU A 93 -3.26 2.49 3.51
C LEU A 93 -4.08 3.18 4.59
N GLY A 94 -5.31 3.54 4.27
CA GLY A 94 -6.27 4.14 5.18
C GLY A 94 -6.84 5.45 4.69
N THR A 95 -6.13 6.19 3.83
CA THR A 95 -6.60 7.46 3.28
C THR A 95 -7.93 7.32 2.54
N ASN A 96 -8.07 6.29 1.71
CA ASN A 96 -9.30 6.07 0.94
C ASN A 96 -10.45 5.52 1.78
N ASP A 97 -10.15 4.90 2.91
CA ASP A 97 -11.14 4.43 3.88
C ASP A 97 -11.87 5.60 4.56
N LEU A 98 -11.27 6.79 4.56
CA LEU A 98 -11.86 8.04 5.09
C LEU A 98 -12.97 8.61 4.21
N LYS A 99 -13.17 8.10 3.00
CA LYS A 99 -14.27 8.57 2.14
C LYS A 99 -15.60 8.44 2.88
N VAL A 100 -16.40 9.51 2.82
CA VAL A 100 -17.69 9.62 3.54
C VAL A 100 -18.61 8.43 3.29
N ARG A 101 -18.58 7.88 2.07
CA ARG A 101 -19.41 6.73 1.68
C ARG A 101 -19.14 5.45 2.49
N PHE A 102 -18.00 5.36 3.16
CA PHE A 102 -17.67 4.20 4.01
C PHE A 102 -18.13 4.42 5.47
N ALA A 103 -18.32 5.65 5.89
CA ALA A 103 -18.82 6.02 7.23
C ALA A 103 -18.05 5.33 8.37
N LEU A 104 -16.73 5.18 8.24
CA LEU A 104 -15.88 4.51 9.23
C LEU A 104 -15.23 5.53 10.18
N SER A 105 -15.12 5.14 11.45
CA SER A 105 -14.27 5.83 12.41
C SER A 105 -12.79 5.51 12.20
N ALA A 106 -11.90 6.32 12.77
CA ALA A 106 -10.47 6.02 12.77
C ALA A 106 -10.17 4.68 13.44
N HIS A 107 -10.93 4.31 14.48
CA HIS A 107 -10.80 3.01 15.12
C HIS A 107 -11.15 1.86 14.16
N ASP A 108 -12.27 1.96 13.44
CA ASP A 108 -12.67 0.94 12.46
C ASP A 108 -11.62 0.79 11.36
N ILE A 109 -11.07 1.90 10.87
CA ILE A 109 -9.99 1.86 9.87
C ILE A 109 -8.76 1.15 10.43
N SER A 110 -8.41 1.40 11.69
CA SER A 110 -7.28 0.71 12.33
C SER A 110 -7.50 -0.81 12.40
N LEU A 111 -8.72 -1.25 12.65
CA LEU A 111 -9.07 -2.67 12.64
C LEU A 111 -9.00 -3.27 11.22
N CYS A 112 -9.38 -2.51 10.21
CA CYS A 112 -9.21 -2.91 8.81
C CYS A 112 -7.72 -3.08 8.44
N ILE A 113 -6.86 -2.15 8.85
CA ILE A 113 -5.41 -2.27 8.65
C ILE A 113 -4.86 -3.49 9.40
N ARG A 114 -5.29 -3.71 10.65
CA ARG A 114 -4.91 -4.91 11.41
C ARG A 114 -5.24 -6.19 10.66
N ARG A 115 -6.37 -6.26 9.97
CA ARG A 115 -6.75 -7.43 9.18
C ARG A 115 -5.75 -7.72 8.06
N LEU A 116 -5.24 -6.68 7.39
CA LEU A 116 -4.18 -6.84 6.39
C LEU A 116 -2.87 -7.33 7.01
N VAL A 117 -2.50 -6.79 8.17
CA VAL A 117 -1.30 -7.24 8.90
C VAL A 117 -1.40 -8.73 9.26
N VAL A 118 -2.53 -9.15 9.79
CA VAL A 118 -2.77 -10.57 10.14
C VAL A 118 -2.68 -11.46 8.90
N GLU A 119 -3.21 -11.03 7.76
CA GLU A 119 -3.09 -11.78 6.49
C GLU A 119 -1.63 -11.97 6.08
N ILE A 120 -0.82 -10.91 6.16
CA ILE A 120 0.60 -10.98 5.85
C ILE A 120 1.33 -11.91 6.84
N GLN A 121 1.04 -11.79 8.13
CA GLN A 121 1.66 -12.59 9.19
C GLN A 121 1.30 -14.08 9.13
N ASN A 122 0.17 -14.42 8.51
CA ASN A 122 -0.25 -15.79 8.29
C ASN A 122 0.21 -16.37 6.95
N SER A 123 0.87 -15.57 6.10
CA SER A 123 1.40 -16.04 4.82
C SER A 123 2.74 -16.76 4.98
N ASP A 124 3.11 -17.50 3.95
CA ASP A 124 4.41 -18.17 3.82
C ASP A 124 5.34 -17.44 2.83
N THR A 125 5.08 -16.16 2.60
CA THR A 125 5.68 -15.41 1.48
C THR A 125 6.98 -14.70 1.82
N GLY A 126 7.48 -14.87 3.04
CA GLY A 126 8.80 -14.39 3.47
C GLY A 126 9.92 -15.41 3.23
N LEU A 127 11.06 -15.15 3.85
CA LEU A 127 12.22 -16.04 3.76
C LEU A 127 11.94 -17.39 4.40
N ASN A 128 12.42 -18.45 3.74
CA ASN A 128 12.32 -19.85 4.23
C ASN A 128 10.88 -20.29 4.56
N GLY A 129 9.89 -19.77 3.83
CA GLY A 129 8.48 -20.10 4.08
C GLY A 129 7.92 -19.48 5.37
N GLN A 130 8.61 -18.52 5.95
CA GLN A 130 8.10 -17.73 7.05
C GLN A 130 7.24 -16.55 6.51
N ALA A 131 6.54 -15.87 7.40
CA ALA A 131 5.89 -14.62 7.04
C ALA A 131 6.91 -13.49 6.88
N PRO A 132 6.70 -12.53 5.95
CA PRO A 132 7.52 -11.33 5.89
C PRO A 132 7.32 -10.46 7.14
N ARG A 133 8.32 -9.64 7.46
CA ARG A 133 8.13 -8.58 8.45
C ARG A 133 7.14 -7.55 7.93
N VAL A 134 6.42 -6.89 8.82
CA VAL A 134 5.45 -5.85 8.45
C VAL A 134 5.80 -4.55 9.14
N LEU A 135 5.86 -3.48 8.36
CA LEU A 135 5.95 -2.10 8.83
C LEU A 135 4.68 -1.36 8.40
N ILE A 136 3.98 -0.78 9.34
CA ILE A 136 2.83 0.11 9.05
C ILE A 136 3.36 1.54 8.97
N ALA A 137 3.15 2.18 7.83
CA ALA A 137 3.37 3.60 7.65
C ALA A 137 2.00 4.31 7.72
N ALA A 138 1.81 5.16 8.71
CA ALA A 138 0.60 5.95 8.82
C ALA A 138 0.51 6.92 7.63
N PRO A 139 -0.67 7.07 7.00
CA PRO A 139 -0.86 8.08 5.97
C PRO A 139 -0.76 9.49 6.57
N THR A 140 -0.48 10.47 5.72
CA THR A 140 -0.51 11.88 6.10
C THR A 140 -1.92 12.28 6.55
N ASN A 141 -2.00 13.25 7.45
CA ASN A 141 -3.29 13.78 7.88
C ASN A 141 -4.06 14.35 6.68
N VAL A 142 -5.35 14.03 6.61
CA VAL A 142 -6.26 14.60 5.64
C VAL A 142 -6.97 15.78 6.32
N ILE A 143 -6.91 16.95 5.69
CA ILE A 143 -7.63 18.13 6.14
C ILE A 143 -8.78 18.33 5.15
N GLU A 144 -10.02 18.39 5.66
CA GLU A 144 -11.15 18.85 4.86
C GLU A 144 -10.96 20.33 4.56
N THR A 145 -10.65 20.64 3.32
CA THR A 145 -10.79 22.00 2.78
C THR A 145 -12.14 22.06 2.11
N GLY A 146 -13.06 22.81 2.73
CA GLY A 146 -14.42 23.02 2.22
C GLY A 146 -14.48 23.65 0.82
#